data_5d72d3cd9bd8687cde03a31b29ab7e8e
#
_entry.id   5d72d3cd9bd8687cde03a31b29ab7e8e
#
_cell.length_a   1.000
_cell.length_b   1.000
_cell.length_c   1.000
_cell.angle_alpha   90.00
_cell.angle_beta   90.00
_cell.angle_gamma   90.00
#
_symmetry.space_group_name_H-M   'P 1'
#
loop_
_entity.id
_entity.type
_entity.pdbx_description
1 polymer ?
#
loop_
_entity_poly.entity_id
_entity_poly.type
_entity_poly.pdbx_seq_one_letter_code
_entity_poly.pdbx_strand_id
1 'polypeptide(L)'
;MFVADCLQVNKQGHLCMEELDVLELAAKYGTPLYVMSETQIRKNCRMYQDSLKRFYGGNGLALYASKAFCCKEICRIAAQEGMGLDVVSGGELYTAVSAGFSPEKIYFHGNNKTAPELVAALEQKVGTIVVDNLEELEMLDRLAGAQNIHQQIMLRIKPGVDAHTHNFIRTGQIDSKFGFALETGEAMAAVKQAVRCSYRSALPYWFPDF
;
A
#
# COMPACT_ATOMS: atom_id res chain seq x y z
N MET A 1 -10.09 -2.64 -29.23
CA MET A 1 -9.73 -1.56 -28.29
C MET A 1 -8.69 -2.12 -27.35
N PHE A 2 -7.52 -1.50 -27.22
CA PHE A 2 -6.49 -1.96 -26.29
C PHE A 2 -6.86 -1.59 -24.83
N VAL A 3 -6.37 -2.35 -23.89
CA VAL A 3 -6.64 -2.17 -22.44
C VAL A 3 -5.93 -0.91 -21.90
N ALA A 4 -4.86 -0.46 -22.55
CA ALA A 4 -4.08 0.70 -22.14
C ALA A 4 -3.74 1.59 -23.35
N ASP A 5 -3.70 2.91 -23.12
CA ASP A 5 -3.42 3.91 -24.16
C ASP A 5 -1.99 3.81 -24.72
N CYS A 6 -1.08 3.20 -23.97
CA CYS A 6 0.31 2.99 -24.38
C CYS A 6 0.50 1.84 -25.38
N LEU A 7 -0.56 1.09 -25.71
CA LEU A 7 -0.51 -0.04 -26.64
C LEU A 7 -1.06 0.37 -28.02
N GLN A 8 -0.32 0.06 -29.07
CA GLN A 8 -0.71 0.31 -30.45
C GLN A 8 -0.17 -0.78 -31.40
N VAL A 9 -0.64 -0.80 -32.64
CA VAL A 9 -0.11 -1.67 -33.69
C VAL A 9 0.59 -0.79 -34.71
N ASN A 10 1.84 -1.14 -35.06
CA ASN A 10 2.62 -0.43 -36.07
C ASN A 10 2.17 -0.81 -37.51
N LYS A 11 2.80 -0.18 -38.52
CA LYS A 11 2.50 -0.41 -39.95
C LYS A 11 2.83 -1.84 -40.40
N GLN A 12 3.69 -2.54 -39.68
CA GLN A 12 4.07 -3.94 -39.93
C GLN A 12 3.08 -4.95 -39.31
N GLY A 13 2.08 -4.48 -38.56
CA GLY A 13 1.13 -5.31 -37.86
C GLY A 13 1.65 -5.83 -36.49
N HIS A 14 2.77 -5.30 -36.00
CA HIS A 14 3.32 -5.70 -34.72
C HIS A 14 2.74 -4.87 -33.58
N LEU A 15 2.56 -5.50 -32.42
CA LEU A 15 2.23 -4.79 -31.18
C LEU A 15 3.40 -3.90 -30.77
N CYS A 16 3.09 -2.67 -30.38
CA CYS A 16 4.04 -1.74 -29.78
C CYS A 16 3.55 -1.28 -28.42
N MET A 17 4.49 -1.09 -27.51
CA MET A 17 4.26 -0.34 -26.28
C MET A 17 4.90 1.04 -26.46
N GLU A 18 4.06 2.07 -26.43
CA GLU A 18 4.43 3.42 -26.91
C GLU A 18 4.95 3.34 -28.36
N GLU A 19 6.21 3.65 -28.60
CA GLU A 19 6.82 3.56 -29.94
C GLU A 19 7.71 2.33 -30.12
N LEU A 20 7.84 1.47 -29.09
CA LEU A 20 8.74 0.33 -29.09
C LEU A 20 8.04 -0.94 -29.55
N ASP A 21 8.55 -1.55 -30.62
CA ASP A 21 8.07 -2.84 -31.13
C ASP A 21 8.40 -3.98 -30.16
N VAL A 22 7.39 -4.76 -29.74
CA VAL A 22 7.58 -5.84 -28.78
C VAL A 22 8.44 -6.99 -29.31
N LEU A 23 8.50 -7.20 -30.63
CA LEU A 23 9.37 -8.20 -31.23
C LEU A 23 10.84 -7.78 -31.16
N GLU A 24 11.13 -6.50 -31.35
CA GLU A 24 12.48 -5.94 -31.19
C GLU A 24 12.91 -6.00 -29.71
N LEU A 25 12.01 -5.69 -28.78
CA LEU A 25 12.29 -5.84 -27.35
C LEU A 25 12.59 -7.29 -26.97
N ALA A 26 11.79 -8.23 -27.46
CA ALA A 26 12.00 -9.66 -27.22
C ALA A 26 13.33 -10.16 -27.83
N ALA A 27 13.68 -9.71 -29.03
CA ALA A 27 14.94 -10.04 -29.66
C ALA A 27 16.16 -9.49 -28.88
N LYS A 28 16.02 -8.27 -28.35
CA LYS A 28 17.10 -7.60 -27.62
C LYS A 28 17.31 -8.13 -26.21
N TYR A 29 16.24 -8.39 -25.49
CA TYR A 29 16.27 -8.71 -24.04
C TYR A 29 15.96 -10.17 -23.73
N GLY A 30 15.46 -10.93 -24.70
CA GLY A 30 15.01 -12.29 -24.52
C GLY A 30 13.58 -12.39 -23.99
N THR A 31 13.10 -13.62 -23.82
CA THR A 31 11.81 -13.95 -23.24
C THR A 31 11.98 -15.05 -22.19
N PRO A 32 11.12 -15.10 -21.13
CA PRO A 32 9.99 -14.20 -20.85
C PRO A 32 10.44 -12.80 -20.44
N LEU A 33 9.66 -11.78 -20.82
CA LEU A 33 9.99 -10.38 -20.55
C LEU A 33 8.72 -9.61 -20.08
N TYR A 34 8.82 -8.96 -18.93
CA TYR A 34 7.85 -7.96 -18.50
C TYR A 34 8.27 -6.58 -18.99
N VAL A 35 7.35 -5.90 -19.67
CA VAL A 35 7.58 -4.54 -20.17
C VAL A 35 6.56 -3.61 -19.52
N MET A 36 7.00 -2.49 -18.98
CA MET A 36 6.16 -1.49 -18.33
C MET A 36 6.39 -0.13 -18.96
N SER A 37 5.31 0.62 -19.20
CA SER A 37 5.39 2.01 -19.64
C SER A 37 5.46 2.94 -18.45
N GLU A 38 6.59 3.61 -18.27
CA GLU A 38 6.77 4.64 -17.25
C GLU A 38 5.78 5.80 -17.45
N THR A 39 5.61 6.23 -18.71
CA THR A 39 4.65 7.29 -19.08
C THR A 39 3.25 6.96 -18.62
N GLN A 40 2.79 5.73 -18.85
CA GLN A 40 1.46 5.28 -18.41
C GLN A 40 1.34 5.20 -16.88
N ILE A 41 2.37 4.72 -16.18
CA ILE A 41 2.40 4.67 -14.72
C ILE A 41 2.28 6.09 -14.16
N ARG A 42 3.07 7.05 -14.64
CA ARG A 42 3.02 8.44 -14.22
C ARG A 42 1.65 9.09 -14.52
N LYS A 43 1.10 8.83 -15.70
CA LYS A 43 -0.25 9.29 -16.06
C LYS A 43 -1.30 8.81 -15.07
N ASN A 44 -1.23 7.53 -14.69
CA ASN A 44 -2.15 6.96 -13.70
C ASN A 44 -1.99 7.61 -12.31
N CYS A 45 -0.77 7.79 -11.83
CA CYS A 45 -0.50 8.48 -10.56
C CYS A 45 -1.09 9.90 -10.56
N ARG A 46 -0.86 10.66 -11.63
CA ARG A 46 -1.38 12.03 -11.78
C ARG A 46 -2.90 12.07 -11.79
N MET A 47 -3.55 11.10 -12.42
CA MET A 47 -5.01 11.01 -12.44
C MET A 47 -5.61 10.94 -11.03
N TYR A 48 -5.00 10.18 -10.10
CA TYR A 48 -5.41 10.15 -8.70
C TYR A 48 -5.15 11.48 -7.99
N GLN A 49 -3.96 12.06 -8.18
CA GLN A 49 -3.59 13.34 -7.55
C GLN A 49 -4.50 14.48 -8.03
N ASP A 50 -4.79 14.55 -9.33
CA ASP A 50 -5.66 15.57 -9.90
C ASP A 50 -7.10 15.41 -9.43
N SER A 51 -7.57 14.16 -9.28
CA SER A 51 -8.89 13.86 -8.73
C SER A 51 -9.01 14.32 -7.27
N LEU A 52 -8.00 14.05 -6.44
CA LEU A 52 -7.96 14.53 -5.06
C LEU A 52 -7.95 16.06 -4.99
N LYS A 53 -7.17 16.73 -5.85
CA LYS A 53 -7.18 18.21 -5.91
C LYS A 53 -8.54 18.75 -6.34
N ARG A 54 -9.14 18.16 -7.37
CA ARG A 54 -10.39 18.67 -7.97
C ARG A 54 -11.60 18.45 -7.07
N PHE A 55 -11.72 17.28 -6.43
CA PHE A 55 -12.93 16.87 -5.73
C PHE A 55 -12.81 16.90 -4.21
N TYR A 56 -11.57 16.91 -3.68
CA TYR A 56 -11.27 16.88 -2.25
C TYR A 56 -10.42 18.08 -1.76
N GLY A 57 -10.24 19.09 -2.63
CA GLY A 57 -9.42 20.25 -2.28
C GLY A 57 -7.96 19.92 -1.96
N GLY A 58 -7.47 18.77 -2.39
CA GLY A 58 -6.12 18.27 -2.07
C GLY A 58 -5.98 17.62 -0.69
N ASN A 59 -7.08 17.48 0.06
CA ASN A 59 -7.08 16.88 1.41
C ASN A 59 -7.11 15.35 1.34
N GLY A 60 -6.05 14.75 0.82
CA GLY A 60 -5.94 13.30 0.72
C GLY A 60 -4.56 12.89 0.20
N LEU A 61 -4.15 11.68 0.52
CA LEU A 61 -2.93 11.05 0.02
C LEU A 61 -3.30 9.73 -0.65
N ALA A 62 -3.09 9.64 -1.97
CA ALA A 62 -3.22 8.37 -2.66
C ALA A 62 -1.98 7.52 -2.41
N LEU A 63 -2.17 6.25 -2.04
CA LEU A 63 -1.09 5.31 -1.78
C LEU A 63 -0.95 4.35 -2.96
N TYR A 64 0.28 4.12 -3.41
CA TYR A 64 0.58 3.02 -4.32
C TYR A 64 0.72 1.72 -3.52
N ALA A 65 -0.06 0.70 -3.87
CA ALA A 65 -0.01 -0.61 -3.23
C ALA A 65 1.17 -1.42 -3.76
N SER A 66 2.26 -1.48 -3.01
CA SER A 66 3.52 -2.11 -3.44
C SER A 66 3.40 -3.63 -3.65
N LYS A 67 2.43 -4.29 -3.03
CA LYS A 67 2.15 -5.72 -3.25
C LYS A 67 1.82 -6.07 -4.70
N ALA A 68 1.36 -5.11 -5.51
CA ALA A 68 1.07 -5.34 -6.93
C ALA A 68 2.37 -5.50 -7.73
N PHE A 69 3.35 -4.66 -7.47
CA PHE A 69 4.71 -4.74 -8.02
C PHE A 69 5.64 -3.85 -7.21
N CYS A 70 6.71 -4.43 -6.65
CA CYS A 70 7.66 -3.70 -5.82
C CYS A 70 9.08 -3.81 -6.38
N CYS A 71 9.60 -2.71 -6.88
CA CYS A 71 11.01 -2.53 -7.19
C CYS A 71 11.41 -1.07 -6.90
N LYS A 72 12.72 -0.81 -6.83
CA LYS A 72 13.22 0.54 -6.49
C LYS A 72 12.69 1.61 -7.44
N GLU A 73 12.56 1.28 -8.74
CA GLU A 73 12.14 2.26 -9.73
C GLU A 73 10.67 2.66 -9.56
N ILE A 74 9.76 1.70 -9.32
CA ILE A 74 8.37 2.03 -9.08
C ILE A 74 8.19 2.87 -7.80
N CYS A 75 9.00 2.61 -6.77
CA CYS A 75 9.00 3.44 -5.56
C CYS A 75 9.46 4.87 -5.86
N ARG A 76 10.49 5.06 -6.71
CA ARG A 76 10.95 6.40 -7.14
C ARG A 76 9.89 7.13 -7.93
N ILE A 77 9.25 6.46 -8.88
CA ILE A 77 8.16 7.04 -9.69
C ILE A 77 7.02 7.49 -8.77
N ALA A 78 6.56 6.62 -7.87
CA ALA A 78 5.50 6.95 -6.91
C ALA A 78 5.87 8.19 -6.07
N ALA A 79 7.11 8.25 -5.54
CA ALA A 79 7.60 9.40 -4.78
C ALA A 79 7.60 10.68 -5.61
N GLN A 80 8.11 10.64 -6.85
CA GLN A 80 8.18 11.79 -7.76
C GLN A 80 6.81 12.32 -8.16
N GLU A 81 5.82 11.43 -8.29
CA GLU A 81 4.44 11.81 -8.58
C GLU A 81 3.63 12.17 -7.31
N GLY A 82 4.29 12.28 -6.14
CA GLY A 82 3.68 12.75 -4.90
C GLY A 82 2.77 11.73 -4.21
N MET A 83 2.82 10.46 -4.60
CA MET A 83 2.08 9.37 -3.96
C MET A 83 2.68 9.04 -2.58
N GLY A 84 1.87 8.49 -1.68
CA GLY A 84 2.36 7.69 -0.57
C GLY A 84 2.55 6.24 -1.01
N LEU A 85 3.02 5.39 -0.11
CA LEU A 85 3.28 3.98 -0.38
C LEU A 85 2.61 3.09 0.68
N ASP A 86 1.89 2.08 0.23
CA ASP A 86 1.38 0.99 1.06
C ASP A 86 2.33 -0.20 0.92
N VAL A 87 3.00 -0.57 2.02
CA VAL A 87 3.88 -1.74 2.10
C VAL A 87 3.26 -2.80 3.00
N VAL A 88 3.45 -4.08 2.68
CA VAL A 88 2.84 -5.20 3.42
C VAL A 88 3.87 -6.20 3.97
N SER A 89 5.16 -5.92 3.81
CA SER A 89 6.25 -6.74 4.33
C SER A 89 7.53 -5.93 4.57
N GLY A 90 8.42 -6.47 5.39
CA GLY A 90 9.74 -5.89 5.61
C GLY A 90 10.58 -5.79 4.34
N GLY A 91 10.40 -6.71 3.38
CA GLY A 91 11.07 -6.66 2.07
C GLY A 91 10.62 -5.47 1.22
N GLU A 92 9.31 -5.18 1.20
CA GLU A 92 8.78 -3.99 0.53
C GLU A 92 9.23 -2.71 1.22
N LEU A 93 9.20 -2.66 2.56
CA LEU A 93 9.72 -1.53 3.34
C LEU A 93 11.21 -1.28 3.01
N TYR A 94 12.03 -2.33 3.04
CA TYR A 94 13.45 -2.24 2.68
C TYR A 94 13.65 -1.70 1.26
N THR A 95 12.88 -2.19 0.30
CA THR A 95 12.93 -1.76 -1.10
C THR A 95 12.60 -0.27 -1.22
N ALA A 96 11.53 0.18 -0.57
CA ALA A 96 11.09 1.58 -0.56
C ALA A 96 12.16 2.50 0.02
N VAL A 97 12.67 2.20 1.23
CA VAL A 97 13.70 2.98 1.89
C VAL A 97 15.00 3.00 1.07
N SER A 98 15.40 1.85 0.51
CA SER A 98 16.58 1.74 -0.37
C SER A 98 16.42 2.50 -1.70
N ALA A 99 15.19 2.82 -2.09
CA ALA A 99 14.90 3.67 -3.26
C ALA A 99 14.93 5.17 -2.93
N GLY A 100 15.06 5.54 -1.65
CA GLY A 100 15.00 6.92 -1.16
C GLY A 100 13.56 7.43 -0.99
N PHE A 101 12.57 6.53 -0.85
CA PHE A 101 11.20 6.92 -0.56
C PHE A 101 11.12 7.51 0.86
N SER A 102 10.34 8.60 1.04
CA SER A 102 10.17 9.25 2.35
C SER A 102 9.39 8.35 3.30
N PRO A 103 9.99 7.84 4.41
CA PRO A 103 9.33 6.88 5.29
C PRO A 103 8.05 7.43 5.94
N GLU A 104 7.96 8.73 6.17
CA GLU A 104 6.77 9.41 6.72
C GLU A 104 5.53 9.31 5.83
N LYS A 105 5.69 9.01 4.53
CA LYS A 105 4.61 8.75 3.58
C LYS A 105 4.36 7.26 3.35
N ILE A 106 4.97 6.38 4.13
CA ILE A 106 4.76 4.93 4.09
C ILE A 106 3.70 4.55 5.11
N TYR A 107 2.77 3.70 4.66
CA TYR A 107 1.76 3.03 5.45
C TYR A 107 2.08 1.54 5.47
N PHE A 108 2.36 0.99 6.64
CA PHE A 108 2.74 -0.42 6.77
C PHE A 108 1.54 -1.27 7.15
N HIS A 109 0.96 -1.92 6.16
CA HIS A 109 -0.13 -2.89 6.28
C HIS A 109 0.40 -4.31 6.54
N GLY A 110 -0.50 -5.30 6.47
CA GLY A 110 -0.21 -6.71 6.67
C GLY A 110 -0.80 -7.25 7.96
N ASN A 111 -1.28 -8.49 7.92
CA ASN A 111 -1.97 -9.15 9.04
C ASN A 111 -1.05 -10.04 9.90
N ASN A 112 0.22 -10.11 9.58
CA ASN A 112 1.20 -10.94 10.31
C ASN A 112 2.59 -10.27 10.31
N LYS A 113 2.63 -9.00 10.76
CA LYS A 113 3.90 -8.29 10.92
C LYS A 113 4.68 -8.90 12.09
N THR A 114 5.92 -9.26 11.83
CA THR A 114 6.82 -9.83 12.84
C THR A 114 7.48 -8.74 13.68
N ALA A 115 7.96 -9.10 14.87
CA ALA A 115 8.68 -8.16 15.74
C ALA A 115 9.89 -7.48 15.04
N PRO A 116 10.74 -8.18 14.28
CA PRO A 116 11.81 -7.53 13.51
C PRO A 116 11.31 -6.52 12.46
N GLU A 117 10.19 -6.79 11.79
CA GLU A 117 9.59 -5.86 10.82
C GLU A 117 9.04 -4.61 11.50
N LEU A 118 8.40 -4.76 12.66
CA LEU A 118 7.93 -3.62 13.45
C LEU A 118 9.10 -2.79 14.00
N VAL A 119 10.17 -3.43 14.48
CA VAL A 119 11.40 -2.73 14.89
C VAL A 119 11.97 -1.93 13.72
N ALA A 120 12.13 -2.57 12.55
CA ALA A 120 12.62 -1.88 11.35
C ALA A 120 11.72 -0.69 10.97
N ALA A 121 10.38 -0.83 11.06
CA ALA A 121 9.46 0.26 10.77
C ALA A 121 9.64 1.45 11.74
N LEU A 122 9.82 1.17 13.04
CA LEU A 122 10.08 2.20 14.06
C LEU A 122 11.42 2.90 13.81
N GLU A 123 12.50 2.16 13.57
CA GLU A 123 13.83 2.68 13.29
C GLU A 123 13.87 3.54 12.02
N GLN A 124 13.14 3.12 10.98
CA GLN A 124 13.01 3.88 9.73
C GLN A 124 12.02 5.06 9.83
N LYS A 125 11.32 5.22 10.96
CA LYS A 125 10.31 6.27 11.20
C LYS A 125 9.19 6.23 10.17
N VAL A 126 8.64 5.05 9.93
CA VAL A 126 7.48 4.86 9.05
C VAL A 126 6.32 5.73 9.54
N GLY A 127 5.67 6.45 8.63
CA GLY A 127 4.63 7.41 8.98
C GLY A 127 3.47 6.78 9.74
N THR A 128 2.95 5.65 9.24
CA THR A 128 1.79 4.99 9.85
C THR A 128 1.93 3.47 9.80
N ILE A 129 1.66 2.81 10.93
CA ILE A 129 1.52 1.35 10.98
C ILE A 129 0.02 1.03 11.08
N VAL A 130 -0.48 0.24 10.13
CA VAL A 130 -1.87 -0.20 10.11
C VAL A 130 -1.98 -1.52 10.87
N VAL A 131 -2.52 -1.44 12.07
CA VAL A 131 -2.63 -2.56 13.02
C VAL A 131 -3.81 -3.44 12.66
N ASP A 132 -3.58 -4.74 12.56
CA ASP A 132 -4.53 -5.71 12.06
C ASP A 132 -5.18 -6.58 13.16
N ASN A 133 -4.52 -6.74 14.31
CA ASN A 133 -4.97 -7.55 15.45
C ASN A 133 -4.42 -7.05 16.80
N LEU A 134 -4.96 -7.58 17.92
CA LEU A 134 -4.60 -7.15 19.27
C LEU A 134 -3.18 -7.53 19.67
N GLU A 135 -2.70 -8.70 19.27
CA GLU A 135 -1.34 -9.16 19.56
C GLU A 135 -0.30 -8.24 18.94
N GLU A 136 -0.54 -7.78 17.71
CA GLU A 136 0.29 -6.78 17.04
C GLU A 136 0.24 -5.45 17.78
N LEU A 137 -0.94 -5.02 18.23
CA LEU A 137 -1.14 -3.80 18.98
C LEU A 137 -0.29 -3.77 20.25
N GLU A 138 -0.31 -4.85 21.03
CA GLU A 138 0.45 -5.02 22.26
C GLU A 138 1.96 -5.10 22.00
N MET A 139 2.34 -5.85 20.96
CA MET A 139 3.74 -5.97 20.55
C MET A 139 4.30 -4.61 20.13
N LEU A 140 3.58 -3.86 19.32
CA LEU A 140 3.99 -2.54 18.84
C LEU A 140 4.14 -1.54 20.00
N ASP A 141 3.22 -1.53 20.97
CA ASP A 141 3.29 -0.66 22.13
C ASP A 141 4.55 -0.95 22.97
N ARG A 142 4.82 -2.22 23.22
CA ARG A 142 6.02 -2.65 23.94
C ARG A 142 7.31 -2.25 23.19
N LEU A 143 7.37 -2.48 21.88
CA LEU A 143 8.55 -2.15 21.07
C LEU A 143 8.77 -0.64 20.96
N ALA A 144 7.72 0.13 20.75
CA ALA A 144 7.76 1.59 20.71
C ALA A 144 8.17 2.17 22.06
N GLY A 145 7.61 1.63 23.17
CA GLY A 145 7.97 2.02 24.53
C GLY A 145 9.44 1.76 24.86
N ALA A 146 9.98 0.59 24.46
CA ALA A 146 11.39 0.25 24.68
C ALA A 146 12.34 1.23 23.97
N GLN A 147 11.92 1.85 22.87
CA GLN A 147 12.69 2.82 22.10
C GLN A 147 12.32 4.27 22.41
N ASN A 148 11.33 4.51 23.28
CA ASN A 148 10.75 5.83 23.56
C ASN A 148 10.29 6.56 22.30
N ILE A 149 9.66 5.83 21.37
CA ILE A 149 9.13 6.34 20.09
C ILE A 149 7.61 6.45 20.17
N HIS A 150 7.07 7.61 19.75
CA HIS A 150 5.63 7.78 19.50
C HIS A 150 5.33 7.43 18.06
N GLN A 151 4.61 6.32 17.83
CA GLN A 151 4.26 5.83 16.50
C GLN A 151 2.79 6.14 16.18
N GLN A 152 2.55 6.77 15.03
CA GLN A 152 1.19 6.90 14.50
C GLN A 152 0.69 5.56 14.02
N ILE A 153 -0.54 5.19 14.40
CA ILE A 153 -1.18 3.97 13.97
C ILE A 153 -2.57 4.22 13.39
N MET A 154 -3.01 3.30 12.56
CA MET A 154 -4.41 3.13 12.17
C MET A 154 -4.86 1.73 12.57
N LEU A 155 -6.13 1.58 12.96
CA LEU A 155 -6.73 0.27 13.24
C LEU A 155 -7.49 -0.16 11.99
N ARG A 156 -7.18 -1.33 11.45
CA ARG A 156 -7.91 -1.91 10.33
C ARG A 156 -9.22 -2.50 10.82
N ILE A 157 -10.34 -1.95 10.37
CA ILE A 157 -11.68 -2.38 10.79
C ILE A 157 -12.37 -3.07 9.62
N LYS A 158 -12.95 -4.25 9.86
CA LYS A 158 -13.83 -4.94 8.92
C LYS A 158 -15.28 -4.63 9.29
N PRO A 159 -16.02 -3.95 8.39
CA PRO A 159 -17.36 -3.45 8.70
C PRO A 159 -18.47 -4.50 8.55
N GLY A 160 -18.17 -5.70 8.04
CA GLY A 160 -19.17 -6.74 7.77
C GLY A 160 -19.98 -6.52 6.48
N VAL A 161 -19.60 -5.56 5.64
CA VAL A 161 -20.31 -5.23 4.39
C VAL A 161 -19.87 -6.18 3.27
N ASP A 162 -20.83 -6.73 2.52
CA ASP A 162 -20.54 -7.49 1.30
C ASP A 162 -20.21 -6.51 0.15
N ALA A 163 -18.94 -6.48 -0.25
CA ALA A 163 -18.45 -5.60 -1.31
C ALA A 163 -18.74 -6.12 -2.73
N HIS A 164 -19.58 -7.18 -2.89
CA HIS A 164 -19.90 -7.81 -4.18
C HIS A 164 -18.67 -8.24 -5.01
N THR A 165 -17.55 -8.52 -4.33
CA THR A 165 -16.33 -9.02 -4.94
C THR A 165 -16.36 -10.55 -5.09
N HIS A 166 -15.43 -11.11 -5.86
CA HIS A 166 -15.31 -12.56 -6.02
C HIS A 166 -15.09 -13.25 -4.67
N ASN A 167 -15.76 -14.40 -4.41
CA ASN A 167 -15.74 -15.10 -3.12
C ASN A 167 -14.34 -15.33 -2.52
N PHE A 168 -13.33 -15.55 -3.38
CA PHE A 168 -11.95 -15.80 -2.94
C PHE A 168 -11.15 -14.55 -2.52
N ILE A 169 -11.66 -13.34 -2.78
CA ILE A 169 -10.98 -12.07 -2.47
C ILE A 169 -11.77 -11.17 -1.52
N ARG A 170 -12.84 -11.68 -0.89
CA ARG A 170 -13.61 -10.96 0.11
C ARG A 170 -12.81 -10.79 1.40
N THR A 171 -12.49 -9.58 1.79
CA THR A 171 -11.71 -9.28 3.01
C THR A 171 -12.54 -8.57 4.08
N GLY A 172 -13.71 -8.04 3.75
CA GLY A 172 -14.61 -7.32 4.65
C GLY A 172 -15.58 -8.21 5.45
N GLN A 173 -15.61 -9.52 5.21
CA GLN A 173 -16.50 -10.46 5.92
C GLN A 173 -16.02 -10.74 7.35
N ILE A 174 -16.94 -11.06 8.25
CA ILE A 174 -16.64 -11.30 9.67
C ILE A 174 -15.62 -12.43 9.87
N ASP A 175 -15.68 -13.47 9.05
CA ASP A 175 -14.77 -14.62 9.06
C ASP A 175 -13.43 -14.39 8.33
N SER A 176 -13.23 -13.19 7.78
CA SER A 176 -11.96 -12.80 7.17
C SER A 176 -10.85 -12.77 8.22
N LYS A 177 -9.64 -13.20 7.83
CA LYS A 177 -8.42 -13.13 8.65
C LYS A 177 -7.90 -11.71 8.92
N PHE A 178 -8.51 -10.69 8.32
CA PHE A 178 -8.01 -9.32 8.35
C PHE A 178 -8.85 -8.44 9.28
N GLY A 179 -8.17 -7.61 10.08
CA GLY A 179 -8.75 -6.50 10.83
C GLY A 179 -9.70 -6.90 11.97
N PHE A 180 -10.17 -5.89 12.67
CA PHE A 180 -11.09 -6.00 13.81
C PHE A 180 -12.55 -5.96 13.33
N ALA A 181 -13.35 -6.93 13.72
CA ALA A 181 -14.76 -6.96 13.37
C ALA A 181 -15.53 -5.85 14.11
N LEU A 182 -16.34 -5.09 13.35
CA LEU A 182 -17.17 -4.04 13.93
C LEU A 182 -18.36 -4.63 14.68
N GLU A 183 -19.04 -5.62 14.09
CA GLU A 183 -20.27 -6.22 14.61
C GLU A 183 -20.06 -7.02 15.89
N THR A 184 -18.92 -7.66 16.07
CA THR A 184 -18.60 -8.45 17.28
C THR A 184 -18.12 -7.58 18.46
N GLY A 185 -17.87 -6.29 18.23
CA GLY A 185 -17.32 -5.37 19.21
C GLY A 185 -15.79 -5.38 19.33
N GLU A 186 -15.08 -6.21 18.57
CA GLU A 186 -13.60 -6.26 18.52
C GLU A 186 -13.00 -4.90 18.16
N ALA A 187 -13.58 -4.22 17.18
CA ALA A 187 -13.13 -2.88 16.77
C ALA A 187 -13.18 -1.89 17.93
N MET A 188 -14.25 -1.89 18.72
CA MET A 188 -14.38 -1.02 19.88
C MET A 188 -13.40 -1.41 21.01
N ALA A 189 -13.15 -2.69 21.21
CA ALA A 189 -12.15 -3.18 22.16
C ALA A 189 -10.74 -2.71 21.75
N ALA A 190 -10.39 -2.84 20.47
CA ALA A 190 -9.12 -2.36 19.93
C ALA A 190 -8.94 -0.84 20.09
N VAL A 191 -9.99 -0.04 19.83
CA VAL A 191 -9.94 1.42 20.06
C VAL A 191 -9.69 1.73 21.53
N LYS A 192 -10.43 1.08 22.47
CA LYS A 192 -10.24 1.28 23.91
C LYS A 192 -8.83 0.90 24.37
N GLN A 193 -8.27 -0.17 23.81
CA GLN A 193 -6.90 -0.59 24.12
C GLN A 193 -5.88 0.40 23.52
N ALA A 194 -6.06 0.82 22.27
CA ALA A 194 -5.21 1.80 21.63
C ALA A 194 -5.17 3.14 22.39
N VAL A 195 -6.26 3.61 22.95
CA VAL A 195 -6.31 4.84 23.80
C VAL A 195 -5.50 4.69 25.09
N ARG A 196 -5.41 3.49 25.65
CA ARG A 196 -4.66 3.23 26.89
C ARG A 196 -3.15 3.13 26.69
N CYS A 197 -2.71 2.90 25.46
CA CYS A 197 -1.29 2.74 25.16
C CYS A 197 -0.58 4.08 25.08
N SER A 198 0.55 4.18 25.80
CA SER A 198 1.24 5.46 26.07
C SER A 198 2.06 6.00 24.91
N TYR A 199 2.42 5.17 23.93
CA TYR A 199 3.38 5.51 22.86
C TYR A 199 2.74 5.59 21.48
N ARG A 200 1.45 5.95 21.40
CA ARG A 200 0.70 5.99 20.13
C ARG A 200 -0.27 7.15 20.01
N SER A 201 -0.41 7.63 18.78
CA SER A 201 -1.55 8.42 18.33
C SER A 201 -2.38 7.53 17.39
N ALA A 202 -3.56 7.08 17.82
CA ALA A 202 -4.40 6.16 17.05
C ALA A 202 -5.50 6.93 16.32
N LEU A 203 -5.65 6.65 15.02
CA LEU A 203 -6.82 7.02 14.23
C LEU A 203 -7.53 5.74 13.77
N PRO A 204 -8.86 5.62 13.94
CA PRO A 204 -9.61 4.50 13.36
C PRO A 204 -9.56 4.59 11.83
N TYR A 205 -9.26 3.47 11.18
CA TYR A 205 -9.18 3.38 9.73
C TYR A 205 -10.00 2.20 9.23
N TRP A 206 -10.88 2.49 8.27
CA TRP A 206 -11.62 1.48 7.53
C TRP A 206 -11.03 1.35 6.13
N PHE A 207 -10.72 0.12 5.71
CA PHE A 207 -10.31 -0.19 4.35
C PHE A 207 -11.53 -0.73 3.60
N PRO A 208 -12.10 0.02 2.66
CA PRO A 208 -13.07 -0.58 1.73
C PRO A 208 -12.30 -1.53 0.81
N ASP A 209 -12.78 -2.76 0.72
CA ASP A 209 -12.33 -3.69 -0.31
C ASP A 209 -12.84 -3.20 -1.67
N PHE A 210 -11.92 -2.94 -2.59
CA PHE A 210 -12.22 -2.67 -3.98
C PHE A 210 -11.93 -3.92 -4.81
#